data_a4a08cb7878ec8392a3384f3802eacbd
#
_entry.id   a4a08cb7878ec8392a3384f3802eacbd
#
_cell.length_a   1.000
_cell.length_b   1.000
_cell.length_c   1.000
_cell.angle_alpha   90.00
_cell.angle_beta   90.00
_cell.angle_gamma   90.00
#
_symmetry.space_group_name_H-M   'P 1'
#
loop_
_entity.id
_entity.type
_entity.pdbx_description
1 polymer ?
#
loop_
_entity_poly.entity_id
_entity_poly.type
_entity_poly.pdbx_seq_one_letter_code
_entity_poly.pdbx_strand_id
1 'polypeptide(L)'
;MPVTLQKKKELVSGLEKSLKDAGSVVFVKFDKLVVADVNNLRRKLQGQEVGYTVAKKTLLKRALGAQKIEGTLPEIPGQIAIAYGADLIAPSREVFNFAKEHKENIQIVGGVFEGKYMNATEMMSIATIPPLQTLRGMFVNLINSPIQRFAVVLNAIAEKQA
;
A
#
# COMPACT_ATOMS: atom_id res chain seq x y z
N MET A 1 -9.45 -14.80 25.71
CA MET A 1 -8.60 -15.92 26.15
C MET A 1 -7.15 -15.66 25.75
N PRO A 2 -6.17 -15.87 26.62
CA PRO A 2 -4.76 -15.69 26.26
C PRO A 2 -4.37 -16.74 25.20
N VAL A 3 -3.76 -16.30 24.13
CA VAL A 3 -3.27 -17.18 23.05
C VAL A 3 -2.14 -18.06 23.62
N THR A 4 -2.24 -19.38 23.48
CA THR A 4 -1.25 -20.33 23.96
C THR A 4 0.09 -20.13 23.23
N LEU A 5 1.18 -20.56 23.85
CA LEU A 5 2.54 -20.39 23.32
C LEU A 5 2.73 -21.10 21.96
N GLN A 6 2.09 -22.24 21.77
CA GLN A 6 2.07 -22.96 20.49
C GLN A 6 1.40 -22.14 19.37
N LYS A 7 0.20 -21.61 19.60
CA LYS A 7 -0.49 -20.75 18.63
C LYS A 7 0.28 -19.47 18.29
N LYS A 8 1.05 -18.92 19.25
CA LYS A 8 1.93 -17.77 18.96
C LYS A 8 3.08 -18.16 18.03
N LYS A 9 3.68 -19.35 18.21
CA LYS A 9 4.74 -19.85 17.32
C LYS A 9 4.19 -20.11 15.92
N GLU A 10 3.02 -20.73 15.79
CA GLU A 10 2.35 -20.98 14.51
C GLU A 10 2.03 -19.67 13.78
N LEU A 11 1.52 -18.65 14.50
CA LEU A 11 1.26 -17.33 13.92
C LEU A 11 2.54 -16.65 13.42
N VAL A 12 3.63 -16.72 14.19
CA VAL A 12 4.92 -16.14 13.76
C VAL A 12 5.45 -16.88 12.54
N SER A 13 5.45 -18.21 12.54
CA SER A 13 5.91 -18.98 11.38
C SER A 13 5.05 -18.77 10.13
N GLY A 14 3.73 -18.61 10.29
CA GLY A 14 2.83 -18.23 9.20
C GLY A 14 3.16 -16.84 8.63
N LEU A 15 3.36 -15.85 9.53
CA LEU A 15 3.77 -14.49 9.13
C LEU A 15 5.13 -14.48 8.44
N GLU A 16 6.12 -15.21 8.95
CA GLU A 16 7.45 -15.31 8.34
C GLU A 16 7.41 -15.88 6.92
N LYS A 17 6.57 -16.91 6.67
CA LYS A 17 6.37 -17.46 5.33
C LYS A 17 5.75 -16.40 4.41
N SER A 18 4.62 -15.81 4.83
CA SER A 18 3.93 -14.80 4.02
C SER A 18 4.78 -13.56 3.72
N LEU A 19 5.64 -13.18 4.67
CA LEU A 19 6.55 -12.04 4.48
C LEU A 19 7.76 -12.37 3.60
N LYS A 20 8.21 -13.64 3.55
CA LYS A 20 9.29 -14.07 2.65
C LYS A 20 8.87 -14.07 1.19
N ASP A 21 7.62 -14.46 0.95
CA ASP A 21 7.06 -14.55 -0.41
C ASP A 21 6.55 -13.17 -0.92
N ALA A 22 6.51 -12.17 -0.03
CA ALA A 22 6.02 -10.84 -0.36
C ALA A 22 7.13 -9.95 -0.92
N GLY A 23 6.88 -9.32 -2.06
CA GLY A 23 7.75 -8.27 -2.63
C GLY A 23 7.64 -6.94 -1.88
N SER A 24 6.45 -6.63 -1.35
CA SER A 24 6.21 -5.45 -0.52
C SER A 24 5.26 -5.74 0.64
N VAL A 25 5.47 -5.01 1.74
CA VAL A 25 4.66 -5.10 2.96
C VAL A 25 4.32 -3.70 3.43
N VAL A 26 3.05 -3.44 3.70
CA VAL A 26 2.56 -2.15 4.18
C VAL A 26 2.05 -2.27 5.60
N PHE A 27 2.52 -1.39 6.47
CA PHE A 27 2.04 -1.29 7.84
C PHE A 27 0.90 -0.29 7.91
N VAL A 28 -0.26 -0.78 8.32
CA VAL A 28 -1.51 -0.04 8.36
C VAL A 28 -1.96 0.09 9.81
N LYS A 29 -2.05 1.32 10.30
CA LYS A 29 -2.75 1.61 11.55
C LYS A 29 -4.24 1.70 11.25
N PHE A 30 -5.05 1.04 12.04
CA PHE A 30 -6.50 1.17 11.96
C PHE A 30 -7.08 1.49 13.35
N ASP A 31 -8.09 2.35 13.35
CA ASP A 31 -8.80 2.74 14.56
C ASP A 31 -10.31 2.76 14.27
N LYS A 32 -11.13 2.19 15.18
CA LYS A 32 -12.59 2.22 15.12
C LYS A 32 -13.24 1.83 13.78
N LEU A 33 -12.61 0.92 13.00
CA LEU A 33 -13.19 0.42 11.75
C LEU A 33 -14.38 -0.50 12.00
N VAL A 34 -15.45 -0.28 11.24
CA VAL A 34 -16.61 -1.15 11.23
C VAL A 34 -16.26 -2.48 10.53
N VAL A 35 -16.81 -3.59 11.00
CA VAL A 35 -16.54 -4.93 10.46
C VAL A 35 -16.88 -5.02 8.95
N ALA A 36 -17.93 -4.31 8.52
CA ALA A 36 -18.32 -4.25 7.10
C ALA A 36 -17.19 -3.67 6.22
N ASP A 37 -16.55 -2.58 6.67
CA ASP A 37 -15.48 -1.91 5.94
C ASP A 37 -14.21 -2.78 5.89
N VAL A 38 -13.89 -3.47 7.00
CA VAL A 38 -12.78 -4.44 7.02
C VAL A 38 -13.00 -5.57 6.02
N ASN A 39 -14.23 -6.08 5.93
CA ASN A 39 -14.57 -7.13 4.97
C ASN A 39 -14.51 -6.64 3.53
N ASN A 40 -14.95 -5.40 3.26
CA ASN A 40 -14.85 -4.78 1.94
C ASN A 40 -13.38 -4.58 1.55
N LEU A 41 -12.55 -4.09 2.48
CA LEU A 41 -11.11 -3.97 2.26
C LEU A 41 -10.47 -5.32 1.92
N ARG A 42 -10.78 -6.36 2.70
CA ARG A 42 -10.26 -7.72 2.43
C ARG A 42 -10.65 -8.23 1.06
N ARG A 43 -11.90 -8.03 0.63
CA ARG A 43 -12.37 -8.44 -0.70
C ARG A 43 -11.64 -7.69 -1.82
N LYS A 44 -11.48 -6.36 -1.69
CA LYS A 44 -10.72 -5.54 -2.65
C LYS A 44 -9.27 -6.01 -2.75
N LEU A 45 -8.61 -6.24 -1.62
CA LEU A 45 -7.21 -6.71 -1.55
C LEU A 45 -7.06 -8.14 -2.12
N GLN A 46 -7.98 -9.05 -1.80
CA GLN A 46 -7.96 -10.42 -2.30
C GLN A 46 -8.13 -10.49 -3.82
N GLY A 47 -8.91 -9.58 -4.42
CA GLY A 47 -9.03 -9.45 -5.88
C GLY A 47 -7.73 -9.03 -6.58
N GLN A 48 -6.74 -8.51 -5.84
CA GLN A 48 -5.41 -8.12 -6.31
C GLN A 48 -4.29 -9.05 -5.79
N GLU A 49 -4.65 -10.22 -5.29
CA GLU A 49 -3.70 -11.18 -4.68
C GLU A 49 -2.90 -10.62 -3.49
N VAL A 50 -3.46 -9.63 -2.80
CA VAL A 50 -2.86 -9.01 -1.62
C VAL A 50 -3.44 -9.63 -0.35
N GLY A 51 -2.57 -10.21 0.48
CA GLY A 51 -2.92 -10.72 1.80
C GLY A 51 -3.08 -9.59 2.82
N TYR A 52 -4.08 -9.70 3.69
CA TYR A 52 -4.31 -8.75 4.79
C TYR A 52 -4.46 -9.47 6.12
N THR A 53 -3.55 -9.20 7.04
CA THR A 53 -3.53 -9.86 8.35
C THR A 53 -3.35 -8.86 9.48
N VAL A 54 -4.16 -8.99 10.52
CA VAL A 54 -4.02 -8.22 11.76
C VAL A 54 -3.13 -8.99 12.71
N ALA A 55 -2.05 -8.39 13.16
CA ALA A 55 -1.09 -9.03 14.04
C ALA A 55 -0.75 -8.16 15.27
N LYS A 56 -0.38 -8.81 16.38
CA LYS A 56 0.18 -8.09 17.53
C LYS A 56 1.56 -7.55 17.18
N LYS A 57 1.84 -6.29 17.56
CA LYS A 57 3.13 -5.62 17.34
C LYS A 57 4.36 -6.45 17.74
N THR A 58 4.27 -7.13 18.89
CA THR A 58 5.37 -7.94 19.39
C THR A 58 5.67 -9.15 18.51
N LEU A 59 4.64 -9.77 17.93
CA LEU A 59 4.80 -10.90 17.01
C LEU A 59 5.31 -10.43 15.65
N LEU A 60 4.79 -9.28 15.18
CA LEU A 60 5.25 -8.66 13.94
C LEU A 60 6.73 -8.25 14.02
N LYS A 61 7.14 -7.56 15.10
CA LYS A 61 8.55 -7.20 15.31
C LYS A 61 9.46 -8.42 15.33
N ARG A 62 9.00 -9.54 15.88
CA ARG A 62 9.75 -10.79 15.94
C ARG A 62 9.87 -11.43 14.55
N ALA A 63 8.79 -11.46 13.77
CA ALA A 63 8.78 -11.99 12.40
C ALA A 63 9.65 -11.14 11.45
N LEU A 64 9.61 -9.80 11.58
CA LEU A 64 10.46 -8.89 10.80
C LEU A 64 11.93 -8.97 11.21
N GLY A 65 12.24 -9.13 12.51
CA GLY A 65 13.60 -9.29 12.99
C GLY A 65 14.29 -10.58 12.54
N ALA A 66 13.52 -11.60 12.13
CA ALA A 66 14.04 -12.82 11.53
C ALA A 66 14.44 -12.62 10.04
N GLN A 67 13.98 -11.55 9.41
CA GLN A 67 14.32 -11.18 8.05
C GLN A 67 15.44 -10.13 8.06
N LYS A 68 16.40 -10.27 7.13
CA LYS A 68 17.49 -9.30 6.95
C LYS A 68 16.97 -8.10 6.14
N ILE A 69 16.16 -7.24 6.77
CA ILE A 69 15.62 -6.03 6.14
C ILE A 69 16.54 -4.86 6.50
N GLU A 70 16.96 -4.09 5.51
CA GLU A 70 17.80 -2.92 5.71
C GLU A 70 16.99 -1.73 6.26
N GLY A 71 17.57 -1.00 7.21
CA GLY A 71 16.99 0.22 7.75
C GLY A 71 16.43 0.07 9.17
N THR A 72 15.79 1.11 9.66
CA THR A 72 15.16 1.15 11.00
C THR A 72 13.67 0.96 10.88
N LEU A 73 13.13 0.05 11.71
CA LEU A 73 11.70 -0.17 11.78
C LEU A 73 10.98 1.14 12.19
N PRO A 74 10.02 1.67 11.42
CA PRO A 74 9.28 2.85 11.80
C PRO A 74 8.50 2.63 13.10
N GLU A 75 8.28 3.69 13.86
CA GLU A 75 7.48 3.62 15.07
C GLU A 75 6.03 3.26 14.73
N ILE A 76 5.56 2.21 15.32
CA ILE A 76 4.25 1.64 15.05
C ILE A 76 3.31 1.95 16.23
N PRO A 77 2.53 3.05 16.19
CA PRO A 77 1.58 3.37 17.25
C PRO A 77 0.26 2.61 17.06
N GLY A 78 -0.35 2.15 18.15
CA GLY A 78 -1.73 1.62 18.13
C GLY A 78 -1.89 0.18 17.62
N GLN A 79 -3.04 -0.13 17.05
CA GLN A 79 -3.37 -1.42 16.44
C GLN A 79 -2.86 -1.46 15.01
N ILE A 80 -2.32 -2.61 14.60
CA ILE A 80 -1.68 -2.79 13.31
C ILE A 80 -2.26 -3.94 12.53
N ALA A 81 -2.45 -3.67 11.26
CA ALA A 81 -2.60 -4.67 10.22
C ALA A 81 -1.42 -4.56 9.24
N ILE A 82 -1.12 -5.66 8.60
CA ILE A 82 -0.16 -5.75 7.51
C ILE A 82 -0.89 -6.15 6.24
N ALA A 83 -0.63 -5.42 5.16
CA ALA A 83 -0.99 -5.82 3.81
C ALA A 83 0.30 -6.25 3.10
N TYR A 84 0.31 -7.42 2.48
CA TYR A 84 1.47 -7.97 1.81
C TYR A 84 1.08 -8.63 0.48
N GLY A 85 1.95 -8.53 -0.51
CA GLY A 85 1.71 -9.12 -1.83
C GLY A 85 2.99 -9.36 -2.61
N ALA A 86 2.89 -10.17 -3.66
CA ALA A 86 4.00 -10.40 -4.58
C ALA A 86 4.29 -9.16 -5.43
N ASP A 87 3.24 -8.39 -5.78
CA ASP A 87 3.39 -7.12 -6.47
C ASP A 87 3.96 -6.06 -5.52
N LEU A 88 4.89 -5.27 -6.03
CA LEU A 88 5.59 -4.23 -5.26
C LEU A 88 4.68 -3.04 -4.92
N ILE A 89 3.75 -2.67 -5.80
CA ILE A 89 2.96 -1.44 -5.70
C ILE A 89 1.52 -1.70 -5.26
N ALA A 90 0.94 -2.85 -5.66
CA ALA A 90 -0.47 -3.15 -5.41
C ALA A 90 -0.89 -3.03 -3.93
N PRO A 91 -0.14 -3.57 -2.94
CA PRO A 91 -0.55 -3.48 -1.54
C PRO A 91 -0.64 -2.03 -1.04
N SER A 92 0.35 -1.20 -1.38
CA SER A 92 0.38 0.22 -0.96
C SER A 92 -0.72 1.03 -1.64
N ARG A 93 -0.96 0.82 -2.92
CA ARG A 93 -1.97 1.53 -3.70
C ARG A 93 -3.38 1.23 -3.24
N GLU A 94 -3.73 -0.05 -3.05
CA GLU A 94 -5.08 -0.44 -2.64
C GLU A 94 -5.40 0.03 -1.22
N VAL A 95 -4.43 -0.09 -0.30
CA VAL A 95 -4.58 0.45 1.06
C VAL A 95 -4.73 1.97 1.02
N PHE A 96 -3.97 2.67 0.20
CA PHE A 96 -4.06 4.13 0.06
C PHE A 96 -5.39 4.58 -0.53
N ASN A 97 -5.90 3.89 -1.55
CA ASN A 97 -7.21 4.17 -2.14
C ASN A 97 -8.31 4.02 -1.09
N PHE A 98 -8.25 2.95 -0.30
CA PHE A 98 -9.20 2.73 0.77
C PHE A 98 -9.04 3.76 1.90
N ALA A 99 -7.82 4.15 2.24
CA ALA A 99 -7.55 5.19 3.23
C ALA A 99 -8.07 6.58 2.78
N LYS A 100 -8.16 6.86 1.49
CA LYS A 100 -8.81 8.10 0.98
C LYS A 100 -10.31 8.13 1.27
N GLU A 101 -10.97 6.97 1.21
CA GLU A 101 -12.41 6.84 1.53
C GLU A 101 -12.66 6.92 3.04
N HIS A 102 -11.70 6.44 3.86
CA HIS A 102 -11.81 6.31 5.32
C HIS A 102 -10.64 6.99 6.07
N LYS A 103 -10.39 8.27 5.79
CA LYS A 103 -9.19 9.02 6.24
C LYS A 103 -8.97 9.02 7.77
N GLU A 104 -10.03 8.97 8.56
CA GLU A 104 -9.95 9.03 10.03
C GLU A 104 -9.61 7.66 10.63
N ASN A 105 -9.94 6.57 9.95
CA ASN A 105 -9.93 5.23 10.50
C ASN A 105 -8.74 4.39 10.06
N ILE A 106 -8.08 4.77 8.95
CA ILE A 106 -6.94 4.03 8.39
C ILE A 106 -5.82 4.99 8.01
N GLN A 107 -4.60 4.65 8.45
CA GLN A 107 -3.40 5.41 8.13
C GLN A 107 -2.25 4.45 7.80
N ILE A 108 -1.50 4.77 6.75
CA ILE A 108 -0.24 4.11 6.42
C ILE A 108 0.83 4.66 7.36
N VAL A 109 1.49 3.78 8.10
CA VAL A 109 2.56 4.15 9.05
C VAL A 109 3.94 3.97 8.43
N GLY A 110 4.06 3.10 7.46
CA GLY A 110 5.28 2.76 6.77
C GLY A 110 5.17 1.40 6.12
N GLY A 111 6.30 0.84 5.72
CA GLY A 111 6.31 -0.47 5.09
C GLY A 111 7.70 -1.00 4.83
N VAL A 112 7.74 -2.11 4.10
CA VAL A 112 8.95 -2.68 3.54
C VAL A 112 8.78 -2.73 2.02
N PHE A 113 9.72 -2.18 1.30
CA PHE A 113 9.75 -2.16 -0.14
C PHE A 113 11.13 -2.60 -0.62
N GLU A 114 11.18 -3.64 -1.44
CA GLU A 114 12.44 -4.23 -1.94
C GLU A 114 13.47 -4.53 -0.84
N GLY A 115 13.02 -5.01 0.32
CA GLY A 115 13.89 -5.35 1.44
C GLY A 115 14.41 -4.17 2.25
N LYS A 116 13.84 -2.95 2.07
CA LYS A 116 14.18 -1.76 2.86
C LYS A 116 12.97 -1.24 3.62
N TYR A 117 13.19 -0.80 4.86
CA TYR A 117 12.15 -0.09 5.61
C TYR A 117 11.94 1.31 5.05
N MET A 118 10.68 1.65 4.83
CA MET A 118 10.25 2.97 4.37
C MET A 118 9.32 3.64 5.36
N ASN A 119 9.43 4.96 5.45
CA ASN A 119 8.58 5.80 6.27
C ASN A 119 7.19 6.00 5.63
N ALA A 120 6.25 6.57 6.39
CA ALA A 120 4.89 6.83 5.91
C ALA A 120 4.86 7.71 4.66
N THR A 121 5.69 8.76 4.59
CA THR A 121 5.77 9.68 3.44
C THR A 121 6.28 9.00 2.17
N GLU A 122 7.30 8.16 2.30
CA GLU A 122 7.86 7.39 1.19
C GLU A 122 6.85 6.36 0.68
N MET A 123 6.21 5.62 1.59
CA MET A 123 5.17 4.65 1.22
C MET A 123 3.95 5.32 0.57
N MET A 124 3.57 6.52 1.00
CA MET A 124 2.50 7.28 0.34
C MET A 124 2.90 7.70 -1.07
N SER A 125 4.14 8.11 -1.31
CA SER A 125 4.63 8.45 -2.65
C SER A 125 4.54 7.25 -3.60
N ILE A 126 4.92 6.06 -3.14
CA ILE A 126 4.77 4.80 -3.90
C ILE A 126 3.30 4.47 -4.14
N ALA A 127 2.45 4.65 -3.14
CA ALA A 127 1.02 4.36 -3.23
C ALA A 127 0.26 5.28 -4.21
N THR A 128 0.80 6.46 -4.52
CA THR A 128 0.23 7.35 -5.55
C THR A 128 0.56 6.92 -6.97
N ILE A 129 1.48 5.98 -7.19
CA ILE A 129 1.85 5.49 -8.51
C ILE A 129 0.66 4.74 -9.13
N PRO A 130 0.15 5.18 -10.29
CA PRO A 130 -0.97 4.52 -10.95
C PRO A 130 -0.58 3.15 -11.54
N PRO A 131 -1.57 2.30 -11.87
CA PRO A 131 -1.30 1.02 -12.50
C PRO A 131 -0.59 1.18 -13.84
N LEU A 132 0.12 0.13 -14.26
CA LEU A 132 0.98 0.12 -15.45
C LEU A 132 0.26 0.60 -16.73
N GLN A 133 -1.01 0.20 -16.91
CA GLN A 133 -1.80 0.64 -18.06
C GLN A 133 -2.04 2.15 -18.08
N THR A 134 -2.35 2.72 -16.92
CA THR A 134 -2.53 4.18 -16.76
C THR A 134 -1.21 4.92 -16.98
N LEU A 135 -0.09 4.38 -16.48
CA LEU A 135 1.24 4.95 -16.72
C LEU A 135 1.58 4.99 -18.22
N ARG A 136 1.30 3.90 -18.94
CA ARG A 136 1.46 3.85 -20.41
C ARG A 136 0.60 4.91 -21.10
N GLY A 137 -0.66 5.06 -20.69
CA GLY A 137 -1.56 6.09 -21.21
C GLY A 137 -1.06 7.51 -20.92
N MET A 138 -0.56 7.76 -19.70
CA MET A 138 0.04 9.05 -19.34
C MET A 138 1.28 9.36 -20.17
N PHE A 139 2.14 8.37 -20.44
CA PHE A 139 3.32 8.52 -21.26
C PHE A 139 2.96 8.88 -22.72
N VAL A 140 2.00 8.17 -23.32
CA VAL A 140 1.51 8.48 -24.67
C VAL A 140 0.90 9.88 -24.71
N ASN A 141 0.11 10.25 -23.71
CA ASN A 141 -0.47 11.59 -23.60
C ASN A 141 0.60 12.68 -23.48
N LEU A 142 1.68 12.42 -22.72
CA LEU A 142 2.79 13.35 -22.59
C LEU A 142 3.48 13.61 -23.93
N ILE A 143 3.71 12.55 -24.73
CA ILE A 143 4.30 12.67 -26.06
C ILE A 143 3.39 13.47 -27.01
N ASN A 144 2.07 13.27 -26.92
CA ASN A 144 1.08 13.95 -27.77
C ASN A 144 0.76 15.40 -27.29
N SER A 145 1.12 15.74 -26.05
CA SER A 145 0.76 17.02 -25.43
C SER A 145 1.25 18.27 -26.19
N PRO A 146 2.47 18.31 -26.82
CA PRO A 146 2.91 19.47 -27.59
C PRO A 146 2.01 19.72 -28.80
N ILE A 147 1.58 18.67 -29.50
CA ILE A 147 0.71 18.76 -30.68
C ILE A 147 -0.68 19.26 -30.28
N GLN A 148 -1.22 18.71 -29.19
CA GLN A 148 -2.51 19.14 -28.65
C GLN A 148 -2.50 20.61 -28.23
N ARG A 149 -1.44 21.05 -27.51
CA ARG A 149 -1.29 22.46 -27.09
C ARG A 149 -1.20 23.40 -28.29
N PHE A 150 -0.48 23.00 -29.33
CA PHE A 150 -0.39 23.79 -30.56
C PHE A 150 -1.75 23.94 -31.24
N ALA A 151 -2.53 22.85 -31.37
CA ALA A 151 -3.87 22.91 -31.92
C ALA A 151 -4.83 23.78 -31.09
N VAL A 152 -4.77 23.71 -29.75
CA VAL A 152 -5.57 24.55 -28.85
C VAL A 152 -5.22 26.05 -29.01
N VAL A 153 -3.93 26.37 -29.16
CA VAL A 153 -3.49 27.77 -29.39
C VAL A 153 -4.01 28.28 -30.73
N LEU A 154 -3.92 27.47 -31.79
CA LEU A 154 -4.48 27.85 -33.10
C LEU A 154 -5.99 28.10 -33.04
N ASN A 155 -6.73 27.22 -32.39
CA ASN A 155 -8.18 27.42 -32.17
C ASN A 155 -8.47 28.72 -31.40
N ALA A 156 -7.73 28.98 -30.32
CA ALA A 156 -7.91 30.19 -29.53
C ALA A 156 -7.59 31.49 -30.31
N ILE A 157 -6.67 31.43 -31.27
CA ILE A 157 -6.38 32.54 -32.17
C ILE A 157 -7.51 32.73 -33.17
N ALA A 158 -8.02 31.66 -33.75
CA ALA A 158 -9.15 31.70 -34.71
C ALA A 158 -10.42 32.26 -34.06
N GLU A 159 -10.75 31.87 -32.84
CA GLU A 159 -11.88 32.37 -32.08
C GLU A 159 -11.76 33.87 -31.72
N LYS A 160 -10.54 34.39 -31.57
CA LYS A 160 -10.31 35.82 -31.30
C LYS A 160 -10.35 36.68 -32.57
N GLN A 161 -10.20 36.08 -33.73
CA GLN A 161 -10.23 36.79 -35.02
C GLN A 161 -11.60 36.74 -35.70
N ALA A 162 -12.49 35.86 -35.24
CA ALA A 162 -13.90 35.78 -35.65
C ALA A 162 -14.77 36.66 -34.75
#